data_23efdd22376519f05f97b2985ae0e51f
#
_entry.id   23efdd22376519f05f97b2985ae0e51f
#
_cell.length_a   1.000
_cell.length_b   1.000
_cell.length_c   1.000
_cell.angle_alpha   90.00
_cell.angle_beta   90.00
_cell.angle_gamma   90.00
#
_symmetry.space_group_name_H-M   'P 1'
#
loop_
_entity.id
_entity.type
_entity.pdbx_description
1 polymer ?
#
loop_
_entity_poly.entity_id
_entity_poly.type
_entity_poly.pdbx_seq_one_letter_code
_entity_poly.pdbx_strand_id
1 'polypeptide(L)'
;MSFARKLVFVALALSMSVAVHAQTFPYKAQVDQLWGEPKKTVSALVTYPWRDDPRVSPPELNETPHGNSIRIASVERTPSGYSHWSHWEGPDHTIWADLLDFSSPSAGTELLSSAHQFHSGYIDENWLLLFTNLCDRDKDAMGAAVTGRFGRLLNVGIRLNMAVCPRGTPTASDLQTLDKAITRLNDLLLTLAHQLLDPAYVAFDPRVSPKPDAVRLLRVAAFSRLWSEVKYNFVYLEKRPQVDWDSVLEGYMPRIAAAKDDVEYGHILEEVIALLKDGHTNVYPLEVAPTDAPLIRLEPVQGKPVVVAVANLPELSSLRPGMELLEIDHTPVQTIIERDLDPYIASSTAQDRALRETRMLLNGKPGSSVQTKWLDPHGDVTELNLVRDGSKNRSALPTKEPPRFEYRQLAGQTIYMALNDFGNEGIVTDFESQLANALQAKAWILDLRENGGGNSDIGYRILGHFLNKEAQGEAWRTRLYNPTFRAWKQPQSWYEGAPDVIKLADGPRYSGRVFVLTSARTCSAAEDFLIPLKVQKRATLVGEPTCGSSGQPLYFAVYGAEVRICTKWDRLPDGSEFVGLGFIPDVEVYRTKEDVATGRDAVLETAIGLASR
;
A
#
# COMPACT_ATOMS: atom_id res chain seq x y z
N MET A 1 5.10 -63.71 -13.51
CA MET A 1 5.40 -62.96 -12.25
C MET A 1 4.95 -61.50 -12.37
N SER A 2 3.71 -61.22 -12.80
CA SER A 2 3.27 -59.83 -13.03
C SER A 2 1.86 -59.49 -12.51
N PHE A 3 1.17 -60.39 -11.86
CA PHE A 3 -0.19 -60.12 -11.36
C PHE A 3 -0.27 -59.97 -9.84
N ALA A 4 0.64 -60.57 -9.10
CA ALA A 4 0.67 -60.49 -7.62
C ALA A 4 1.22 -59.19 -7.06
N ARG A 5 2.03 -58.42 -7.81
CA ARG A 5 2.58 -57.10 -7.37
C ARG A 5 1.60 -55.94 -7.53
N LYS A 6 0.59 -56.05 -8.39
CA LYS A 6 -0.43 -55.00 -8.56
C LYS A 6 -1.54 -55.05 -7.49
N LEU A 7 -1.82 -56.23 -6.93
CA LEU A 7 -2.80 -56.35 -5.86
C LEU A 7 -2.32 -55.88 -4.48
N VAL A 8 -0.99 -55.94 -4.22
CA VAL A 8 -0.43 -55.46 -2.97
C VAL A 8 -0.37 -53.91 -2.92
N PHE A 9 -0.19 -53.27 -4.07
CA PHE A 9 -0.21 -51.77 -4.12
C PHE A 9 -1.64 -51.21 -4.01
N VAL A 10 -2.64 -51.87 -4.51
CA VAL A 10 -4.06 -51.48 -4.37
C VAL A 10 -4.55 -51.71 -2.95
N ALA A 11 -4.12 -52.82 -2.29
CA ALA A 11 -4.47 -53.07 -0.88
C ALA A 11 -3.77 -52.11 0.11
N LEU A 12 -2.53 -51.66 -0.18
CA LEU A 12 -1.87 -50.62 0.64
C LEU A 12 -2.46 -49.22 0.41
N ALA A 13 -2.90 -48.90 -0.81
CA ALA A 13 -3.60 -47.65 -1.07
C ALA A 13 -5.01 -47.58 -0.44
N LEU A 14 -5.70 -48.72 -0.38
CA LEU A 14 -6.99 -48.82 0.31
C LEU A 14 -6.88 -48.91 1.84
N SER A 15 -5.77 -49.42 2.39
CA SER A 15 -5.56 -49.41 3.84
C SER A 15 -5.03 -48.07 4.38
N MET A 16 -4.43 -47.22 3.54
CA MET A 16 -4.10 -45.87 3.92
C MET A 16 -5.27 -44.88 3.84
N SER A 17 -6.34 -45.23 3.08
CA SER A 17 -7.54 -44.38 3.01
C SER A 17 -8.53 -44.59 4.16
N VAL A 18 -8.32 -45.61 5.02
CA VAL A 18 -9.22 -45.91 6.14
C VAL A 18 -8.73 -45.37 7.50
N ALA A 19 -7.52 -44.87 7.58
CA ALA A 19 -6.95 -44.31 8.81
C ALA A 19 -7.11 -42.79 8.99
N VAL A 20 -7.83 -42.11 8.09
CA VAL A 20 -8.19 -40.68 8.24
C VAL A 20 -9.60 -40.57 8.80
N HIS A 21 -9.92 -41.36 9.83
CA HIS A 21 -11.18 -41.25 10.52
C HIS A 21 -11.06 -40.41 11.79
N ALA A 22 -11.87 -39.38 11.83
CA ALA A 22 -12.19 -38.57 12.99
C ALA A 22 -11.00 -37.82 13.63
N GLN A 23 -10.32 -36.96 12.88
CA GLN A 23 -9.81 -35.77 13.53
C GLN A 23 -11.04 -34.97 13.97
N THR A 24 -11.39 -35.05 15.23
CA THR A 24 -12.35 -34.15 15.86
C THR A 24 -11.81 -32.72 15.74
N PHE A 25 -12.68 -31.79 15.46
CA PHE A 25 -12.36 -30.35 15.51
C PHE A 25 -11.60 -30.05 16.79
N PRO A 26 -10.30 -29.71 16.74
CA PRO A 26 -9.44 -29.70 17.92
C PRO A 26 -9.84 -28.67 18.98
N TYR A 27 -10.68 -27.66 18.60
CA TYR A 27 -11.08 -26.56 19.47
C TYR A 27 -12.58 -26.51 19.73
N LYS A 28 -13.30 -27.60 19.40
CA LYS A 28 -14.76 -27.66 19.56
C LYS A 28 -15.20 -27.28 20.97
N ALA A 29 -14.52 -27.80 21.99
CA ALA A 29 -14.90 -27.56 23.37
C ALA A 29 -14.81 -26.07 23.76
N GLN A 30 -13.79 -25.37 23.27
CA GLN A 30 -13.59 -23.93 23.54
C GLN A 30 -14.65 -23.08 22.82
N VAL A 31 -14.94 -23.40 21.56
CA VAL A 31 -15.97 -22.73 20.79
C VAL A 31 -17.35 -22.96 21.38
N ASP A 32 -17.69 -24.20 21.72
CA ASP A 32 -18.97 -24.56 22.34
C ASP A 32 -19.14 -23.90 23.72
N GLN A 33 -18.08 -23.76 24.47
CA GLN A 33 -18.10 -23.05 25.77
C GLN A 33 -18.45 -21.58 25.61
N LEU A 34 -18.00 -20.94 24.55
CA LEU A 34 -18.21 -19.50 24.31
C LEU A 34 -19.56 -19.21 23.62
N TRP A 35 -20.02 -20.08 22.76
CA TRP A 35 -21.18 -19.87 21.89
C TRP A 35 -22.31 -20.86 22.08
N GLY A 36 -22.13 -21.88 22.91
CA GLY A 36 -23.03 -23.01 23.03
C GLY A 36 -22.80 -24.07 21.94
N GLU A 37 -23.60 -25.14 21.96
CA GLU A 37 -23.49 -26.17 20.95
C GLU A 37 -23.99 -25.68 19.57
N PRO A 38 -23.24 -25.96 18.49
CA PRO A 38 -23.67 -25.57 17.15
C PRO A 38 -24.88 -26.41 16.69
N LYS A 39 -25.79 -25.80 15.92
CA LYS A 39 -26.93 -26.51 15.32
C LYS A 39 -26.47 -27.51 14.27
N LYS A 40 -25.42 -27.21 13.54
CA LYS A 40 -24.86 -28.09 12.51
C LYS A 40 -23.33 -28.03 12.56
N THR A 41 -22.69 -29.15 12.41
CA THR A 41 -21.23 -29.28 12.33
C THR A 41 -20.89 -30.19 11.16
N VAL A 42 -19.96 -29.75 10.33
CA VAL A 42 -19.40 -30.51 9.21
C VAL A 42 -17.89 -30.50 9.32
N SER A 43 -17.29 -31.66 9.23
CA SER A 43 -15.84 -31.83 9.24
C SER A 43 -15.43 -32.66 8.06
N ALA A 44 -14.48 -32.17 7.27
CA ALA A 44 -14.00 -32.87 6.08
C ALA A 44 -12.52 -32.58 5.84
N LEU A 45 -11.83 -33.58 5.29
CA LEU A 45 -10.52 -33.34 4.69
C LEU A 45 -10.76 -32.81 3.28
N VAL A 46 -10.28 -31.59 3.03
CA VAL A 46 -10.48 -30.89 1.78
C VAL A 46 -9.15 -30.78 1.03
N THR A 47 -9.15 -31.23 -0.21
CA THR A 47 -8.04 -31.01 -1.13
C THR A 47 -8.48 -29.98 -2.16
N TYR A 48 -7.85 -28.82 -2.14
CA TYR A 48 -8.14 -27.76 -3.10
C TYR A 48 -7.23 -27.94 -4.31
N PRO A 49 -7.78 -28.11 -5.53
CA PRO A 49 -6.96 -28.14 -6.72
C PRO A 49 -6.25 -26.77 -6.88
N TRP A 50 -4.93 -26.83 -6.96
CA TRP A 50 -4.10 -25.70 -7.28
C TRP A 50 -4.34 -25.33 -8.74
N ARG A 51 -5.33 -24.52 -9.00
CA ARG A 51 -5.55 -23.69 -10.20
C ARG A 51 -7.01 -23.50 -10.62
N ASP A 52 -7.34 -22.26 -10.85
CA ASP A 52 -8.07 -21.73 -12.02
C ASP A 52 -9.55 -22.03 -12.22
N ASP A 53 -10.26 -22.77 -11.39
CA ASP A 53 -11.71 -22.82 -11.53
C ASP A 53 -12.42 -22.23 -10.29
N PRO A 54 -12.87 -20.95 -10.36
CA PRO A 54 -13.63 -20.32 -9.30
C PRO A 54 -15.00 -20.99 -9.04
N ARG A 55 -15.33 -22.05 -9.78
CA ARG A 55 -16.60 -22.78 -9.68
C ARG A 55 -16.50 -24.07 -8.87
N VAL A 56 -15.30 -24.51 -8.52
CA VAL A 56 -15.10 -25.74 -7.73
C VAL A 56 -15.03 -25.38 -6.24
N SER A 57 -16.19 -25.25 -5.62
CA SER A 57 -16.26 -25.24 -4.16
C SER A 57 -16.37 -26.68 -3.64
N PRO A 58 -15.75 -27.02 -2.51
CA PRO A 58 -16.00 -28.31 -1.87
C PRO A 58 -17.50 -28.51 -1.62
N PRO A 59 -18.06 -29.69 -1.88
CA PRO A 59 -19.49 -29.93 -1.73
C PRO A 59 -20.05 -29.54 -0.36
N GLU A 60 -19.27 -29.70 0.69
CA GLU A 60 -19.68 -29.40 2.06
C GLU A 60 -19.78 -27.90 2.34
N LEU A 61 -19.03 -27.05 1.63
CA LEU A 61 -19.13 -25.59 1.73
C LEU A 61 -20.30 -25.01 0.92
N ASN A 62 -20.91 -25.81 0.03
CA ASN A 62 -22.08 -25.40 -0.74
C ASN A 62 -23.39 -25.51 0.06
N GLU A 63 -23.41 -26.24 1.16
CA GLU A 63 -24.57 -26.38 2.02
C GLU A 63 -24.62 -25.32 3.11
N THR A 64 -24.48 -24.04 2.78
CA THR A 64 -24.83 -22.99 3.73
C THR A 64 -26.34 -22.86 3.77
N PRO A 65 -27.00 -23.00 4.94
CA PRO A 65 -28.45 -23.17 5.04
C PRO A 65 -29.29 -22.01 4.53
N HIS A 66 -28.72 -20.84 4.32
CA HIS A 66 -29.48 -19.64 3.96
C HIS A 66 -28.75 -18.72 3.01
N GLY A 67 -28.41 -19.12 1.82
CA GLY A 67 -28.18 -18.25 0.65
C GLY A 67 -27.27 -17.02 0.72
N ASN A 68 -26.87 -16.60 1.90
CA ASN A 68 -26.22 -15.31 2.16
C ASN A 68 -24.80 -15.45 2.74
N SER A 69 -24.16 -16.59 2.61
CA SER A 69 -22.76 -16.71 2.99
C SER A 69 -21.88 -16.04 1.94
N ILE A 70 -21.14 -15.07 2.34
CA ILE A 70 -20.09 -14.49 1.52
C ILE A 70 -18.98 -15.52 1.41
N ARG A 71 -18.85 -16.10 0.25
CA ARG A 71 -17.71 -16.94 -0.08
C ARG A 71 -16.51 -16.04 -0.21
N ILE A 72 -15.49 -16.27 0.61
CA ILE A 72 -14.18 -15.70 0.33
C ILE A 72 -13.60 -16.57 -0.79
N ALA A 73 -13.48 -16.03 -1.98
CA ALA A 73 -12.91 -16.69 -3.16
C ALA A 73 -11.53 -17.31 -2.89
N SER A 74 -10.84 -16.84 -1.87
CA SER A 74 -9.52 -17.30 -1.43
C SER A 74 -9.48 -18.68 -0.77
N VAL A 75 -10.61 -19.24 -0.31
CA VAL A 75 -10.65 -20.63 0.19
C VAL A 75 -10.34 -21.62 -0.94
N GLU A 76 -10.64 -21.26 -2.16
CA GLU A 76 -10.39 -22.05 -3.36
C GLU A 76 -8.91 -22.21 -3.72
N ARG A 77 -8.03 -21.44 -3.08
CA ARG A 77 -6.57 -21.41 -3.36
C ARG A 77 -5.71 -22.16 -2.35
N THR A 78 -6.26 -22.72 -1.31
CA THR A 78 -5.48 -23.51 -0.36
C THR A 78 -5.11 -24.87 -0.98
N PRO A 79 -3.82 -25.26 -0.98
CA PRO A 79 -3.36 -26.47 -1.67
C PRO A 79 -3.88 -27.76 -1.03
N SER A 80 -4.11 -27.79 0.25
CA SER A 80 -4.79 -28.86 1.01
C SER A 80 -4.97 -28.43 2.45
N GLY A 81 -5.99 -28.95 3.12
CA GLY A 81 -6.20 -28.64 4.53
C GLY A 81 -7.41 -29.37 5.10
N TYR A 82 -7.56 -29.29 6.41
CA TYR A 82 -8.74 -29.78 7.12
C TYR A 82 -9.72 -28.61 7.30
N SER A 83 -10.97 -28.82 6.91
CA SER A 83 -12.03 -27.86 7.12
C SER A 83 -13.02 -28.39 8.15
N HIS A 84 -13.32 -27.58 9.13
CA HIS A 84 -14.39 -27.81 10.08
C HIS A 84 -15.32 -26.61 10.11
N TRP A 85 -16.59 -26.84 9.87
CA TRP A 85 -17.62 -25.80 9.81
C TRP A 85 -18.64 -26.02 10.90
N SER A 86 -18.99 -24.99 11.63
CA SER A 86 -20.02 -25.02 12.66
C SER A 86 -20.95 -23.82 12.51
N HIS A 87 -22.23 -24.06 12.79
CA HIS A 87 -23.27 -23.07 12.63
C HIS A 87 -24.03 -22.85 13.93
N TRP A 88 -24.15 -21.62 14.36
CA TRP A 88 -24.96 -21.19 15.50
C TRP A 88 -26.03 -20.20 15.03
N GLU A 89 -27.22 -20.29 15.56
CA GLU A 89 -28.30 -19.34 15.37
C GLU A 89 -28.73 -18.76 16.69
N GLY A 90 -28.85 -17.43 16.74
CA GLY A 90 -29.48 -16.69 17.82
C GLY A 90 -30.68 -15.91 17.29
N PRO A 91 -31.43 -15.22 18.17
CA PRO A 91 -32.61 -14.43 17.78
C PRO A 91 -32.26 -13.32 16.79
N ASP A 92 -31.06 -12.78 16.87
CA ASP A 92 -30.65 -11.58 16.12
C ASP A 92 -29.47 -11.82 15.18
N HIS A 93 -28.91 -13.04 15.13
CA HIS A 93 -27.69 -13.32 14.37
C HIS A 93 -27.50 -14.80 14.04
N THR A 94 -26.77 -15.03 12.97
CA THR A 94 -26.27 -16.35 12.57
C THR A 94 -24.75 -16.32 12.52
N ILE A 95 -24.10 -17.30 13.12
CA ILE A 95 -22.65 -17.40 13.19
C ILE A 95 -22.21 -18.69 12.54
N TRP A 96 -21.19 -18.59 11.70
CA TRP A 96 -20.47 -19.73 11.14
C TRP A 96 -19.00 -19.64 11.59
N ALA A 97 -18.46 -20.75 12.01
CA ALA A 97 -17.03 -20.87 12.25
C ALA A 97 -16.45 -21.91 11.29
N ASP A 98 -15.48 -21.48 10.52
CA ASP A 98 -14.66 -22.35 9.70
C ASP A 98 -13.28 -22.46 10.36
N LEU A 99 -12.87 -23.66 10.70
CA LEU A 99 -11.51 -23.97 11.07
C LEU A 99 -10.80 -24.58 9.86
N LEU A 100 -9.67 -24.00 9.51
CA LEU A 100 -8.85 -24.46 8.40
C LEU A 100 -7.48 -24.85 8.96
N ASP A 101 -7.12 -26.11 8.82
CA ASP A 101 -5.78 -26.61 9.12
C ASP A 101 -4.98 -26.63 7.81
N PHE A 102 -3.97 -25.81 7.76
CA PHE A 102 -3.15 -25.64 6.54
C PHE A 102 -1.95 -26.57 6.57
N SER A 103 -1.61 -27.12 5.41
CA SER A 103 -0.43 -27.97 5.23
C SER A 103 0.89 -27.22 5.48
N SER A 104 0.87 -25.89 5.46
CA SER A 104 2.01 -25.05 5.80
C SER A 104 1.56 -23.65 6.29
N PRO A 105 2.37 -22.94 7.10
CA PRO A 105 2.10 -21.57 7.49
C PRO A 105 1.91 -20.61 6.32
N SER A 106 2.66 -20.80 5.22
CA SER A 106 2.55 -19.96 4.02
C SER A 106 1.19 -20.06 3.33
N ALA A 107 0.58 -21.25 3.27
CA ALA A 107 -0.76 -21.43 2.69
C ALA A 107 -1.82 -20.62 3.45
N GLY A 108 -1.72 -20.56 4.78
CA GLY A 108 -2.61 -19.72 5.59
C GLY A 108 -2.43 -18.22 5.34
N THR A 109 -1.20 -17.77 5.11
CA THR A 109 -0.91 -16.37 4.79
C THR A 109 -1.49 -15.98 3.42
N GLU A 110 -1.35 -16.84 2.42
CA GLU A 110 -1.92 -16.61 1.10
C GLU A 110 -3.44 -16.49 1.13
N LEU A 111 -4.10 -17.38 1.88
CA LEU A 111 -5.55 -17.31 2.06
C LEU A 111 -6.00 -15.97 2.65
N LEU A 112 -5.31 -15.49 3.67
CA LEU A 112 -5.67 -14.28 4.39
C LEU A 112 -5.30 -13.00 3.61
N SER A 113 -4.21 -13.01 2.85
CA SER A 113 -3.75 -11.86 2.06
C SER A 113 -4.58 -11.60 0.81
N SER A 114 -5.26 -12.61 0.26
CA SER A 114 -6.09 -12.46 -0.95
C SER A 114 -7.47 -11.82 -0.69
N ALA A 115 -7.80 -11.55 0.56
CA ALA A 115 -9.08 -10.94 0.96
C ALA A 115 -9.02 -9.40 0.84
N HIS A 116 -9.10 -8.87 -0.36
CA HIS A 116 -8.85 -7.45 -0.71
C HIS A 116 -9.87 -6.41 -0.23
N GLN A 117 -10.87 -6.74 0.59
CA GLN A 117 -11.92 -5.81 0.98
C GLN A 117 -12.01 -5.56 2.49
N PHE A 118 -10.96 -5.83 3.23
CA PHE A 118 -11.01 -5.90 4.67
C PHE A 118 -10.20 -4.78 5.33
N HIS A 119 -10.75 -4.15 6.35
CA HIS A 119 -9.94 -3.43 7.32
C HIS A 119 -9.15 -4.46 8.13
N SER A 120 -7.84 -4.53 7.90
CA SER A 120 -6.96 -5.47 8.58
C SER A 120 -6.29 -4.81 9.77
N GLY A 121 -6.39 -5.43 10.93
CA GLY A 121 -5.47 -5.17 12.02
C GLY A 121 -4.38 -6.24 12.01
N TYR A 122 -3.14 -5.83 11.83
CA TYR A 122 -1.99 -6.73 11.90
C TYR A 122 -1.50 -6.77 13.35
N ILE A 123 -1.39 -7.96 13.95
CA ILE A 123 -0.80 -8.10 15.26
C ILE A 123 0.65 -8.60 15.12
N ASP A 124 0.90 -9.62 14.31
CA ASP A 124 2.21 -10.04 13.82
C ASP A 124 2.05 -10.97 12.59
N GLU A 125 3.16 -11.49 12.03
CA GLU A 125 3.09 -12.45 10.91
C GLU A 125 2.40 -13.77 11.24
N ASN A 126 2.25 -14.08 12.52
CA ASN A 126 1.64 -15.28 13.03
C ASN A 126 0.17 -15.08 13.42
N TRP A 127 -0.25 -13.83 13.46
CA TRP A 127 -1.58 -13.45 13.86
C TRP A 127 -2.10 -12.33 12.96
N LEU A 128 -3.08 -12.64 12.14
CA LEU A 128 -3.77 -11.67 11.30
C LEU A 128 -5.24 -11.62 11.73
N LEU A 129 -5.68 -10.45 12.15
CA LEU A 129 -7.07 -10.16 12.46
C LEU A 129 -7.67 -9.36 11.30
N LEU A 130 -8.63 -9.95 10.59
CA LEU A 130 -9.32 -9.31 9.48
C LEU A 130 -10.75 -8.97 9.91
N PHE A 131 -11.09 -7.69 9.85
CA PHE A 131 -12.45 -7.21 10.03
C PHE A 131 -13.04 -6.86 8.68
N THR A 132 -14.21 -7.39 8.38
CA THR A 132 -14.97 -6.91 7.25
C THR A 132 -16.35 -6.48 7.67
N ASN A 133 -16.72 -5.35 7.15
CA ASN A 133 -18.08 -4.84 7.23
C ASN A 133 -18.68 -5.00 5.84
N LEU A 134 -19.50 -6.03 5.66
CA LEU A 134 -20.05 -6.40 4.38
C LEU A 134 -21.52 -6.05 4.35
N CYS A 135 -21.84 -4.88 3.76
CA CYS A 135 -23.17 -4.63 3.25
C CYS A 135 -23.17 -4.96 1.76
N ASP A 136 -23.77 -6.08 1.39
CA ASP A 136 -24.04 -6.37 -0.02
C ASP A 136 -25.24 -5.54 -0.45
N ARG A 137 -25.00 -4.48 -1.20
CA ARG A 137 -26.06 -3.55 -1.66
C ARG A 137 -27.10 -4.24 -2.55
N ASP A 138 -26.74 -5.33 -3.20
CA ASP A 138 -27.64 -6.02 -4.13
C ASP A 138 -28.51 -7.08 -3.43
N LYS A 139 -28.22 -7.42 -2.16
CA LYS A 139 -28.90 -8.53 -1.46
C LYS A 139 -29.51 -8.14 -0.11
N ASP A 140 -29.57 -6.86 0.21
CA ASP A 140 -30.08 -6.37 1.51
C ASP A 140 -29.42 -7.05 2.72
N ALA A 141 -28.17 -7.47 2.58
CA ALA A 141 -27.45 -8.23 3.59
C ALA A 141 -26.26 -7.43 4.14
N MET A 142 -26.18 -7.32 5.46
CA MET A 142 -25.05 -6.73 6.17
C MET A 142 -24.38 -7.83 7.02
N GLY A 143 -23.10 -8.04 6.82
CA GLY A 143 -22.34 -9.06 7.55
C GLY A 143 -21.03 -8.53 8.10
N ALA A 144 -20.53 -9.17 9.15
CA ALA A 144 -19.19 -9.00 9.64
C ALA A 144 -18.46 -10.34 9.63
N ALA A 145 -17.23 -10.33 9.14
CA ALA A 145 -16.34 -11.46 9.27
C ALA A 145 -15.09 -11.07 10.05
N VAL A 146 -14.71 -11.90 10.99
CA VAL A 146 -13.45 -11.79 11.70
C VAL A 146 -12.66 -13.05 11.42
N THR A 147 -11.43 -12.90 10.92
CA THR A 147 -10.57 -14.02 10.62
C THR A 147 -9.27 -13.87 11.38
N GLY A 148 -8.90 -14.89 12.14
CA GLY A 148 -7.65 -14.93 12.86
C GLY A 148 -6.81 -16.13 12.44
N ARG A 149 -5.50 -15.96 12.37
CA ARG A 149 -4.54 -17.03 12.18
C ARG A 149 -3.72 -17.20 13.46
N PHE A 150 -3.62 -18.43 13.93
CA PHE A 150 -2.81 -18.79 15.07
C PHE A 150 -1.51 -19.40 14.56
N GLY A 151 -0.51 -18.63 14.56
CA GLY A 151 0.91 -18.85 14.38
C GLY A 151 1.48 -20.16 13.86
N ARG A 152 2.79 -20.20 13.83
CA ARG A 152 3.58 -21.33 13.35
C ARG A 152 3.36 -22.63 14.15
N LEU A 153 2.97 -22.51 15.42
CA LEU A 153 2.87 -23.67 16.31
C LEU A 153 1.69 -24.57 16.01
N LEU A 154 0.60 -24.04 15.52
CA LEU A 154 -0.64 -24.80 15.33
C LEU A 154 -1.03 -24.96 13.86
N ASN A 155 -0.45 -24.17 12.97
CA ASN A 155 -0.74 -24.22 11.53
C ASN A 155 -2.24 -24.14 11.21
N VAL A 156 -2.98 -23.36 11.99
CA VAL A 156 -4.43 -23.31 12.01
C VAL A 156 -4.90 -21.88 11.80
N GLY A 157 -5.90 -21.71 10.95
CA GLY A 157 -6.64 -20.47 10.80
C GLY A 157 -8.09 -20.64 11.25
N ILE A 158 -8.64 -19.66 11.94
CA ILE A 158 -10.06 -19.62 12.29
C ILE A 158 -10.69 -18.43 11.57
N ARG A 159 -11.82 -18.71 10.90
CA ARG A 159 -12.67 -17.69 10.31
C ARG A 159 -14.03 -17.74 10.97
N LEU A 160 -14.48 -16.62 11.50
CA LEU A 160 -15.81 -16.46 12.07
C LEU A 160 -16.58 -15.46 11.23
N ASN A 161 -17.72 -15.90 10.69
CA ASN A 161 -18.62 -15.08 9.90
C ASN A 161 -19.91 -14.87 10.67
N MET A 162 -20.38 -13.63 10.72
CA MET A 162 -21.68 -13.30 11.28
C MET A 162 -22.44 -12.44 10.29
N ALA A 163 -23.67 -12.83 10.00
CA ALA A 163 -24.60 -12.03 9.22
C ALA A 163 -25.70 -11.48 10.12
N VAL A 164 -25.80 -10.16 10.18
CA VAL A 164 -26.92 -9.42 10.79
C VAL A 164 -27.42 -8.50 9.71
N CYS A 165 -28.59 -8.79 9.15
CA CYS A 165 -29.04 -8.06 7.97
C CYS A 165 -30.47 -7.60 8.14
N PRO A 166 -30.68 -6.30 8.44
CA PRO A 166 -31.96 -5.68 8.24
C PRO A 166 -32.20 -5.45 6.74
N ARG A 167 -33.46 -5.61 6.32
CA ARG A 167 -33.84 -5.22 4.96
C ARG A 167 -33.87 -3.70 4.85
N GLY A 168 -33.08 -3.14 3.94
CA GLY A 168 -33.02 -1.72 3.65
C GLY A 168 -31.79 -1.00 4.22
N THR A 169 -31.83 0.33 4.28
CA THR A 169 -30.72 1.14 4.83
C THR A 169 -30.53 0.83 6.31
N PRO A 170 -29.32 0.47 6.77
CA PRO A 170 -29.07 0.14 8.17
C PRO A 170 -29.45 1.31 9.10
N THR A 171 -30.19 0.99 10.16
CA THR A 171 -30.48 1.96 11.22
C THR A 171 -29.29 2.08 12.18
N ALA A 172 -29.28 3.12 13.02
CA ALA A 172 -28.27 3.25 14.06
C ALA A 172 -28.25 2.05 15.03
N SER A 173 -29.43 1.42 15.27
CA SER A 173 -29.56 0.19 16.07
C SER A 173 -28.91 -1.00 15.40
N ASP A 174 -29.04 -1.11 14.08
CA ASP A 174 -28.43 -2.22 13.30
C ASP A 174 -26.90 -2.10 13.32
N LEU A 175 -26.39 -0.89 13.14
CA LEU A 175 -24.94 -0.63 13.21
C LEU A 175 -24.39 -0.93 14.62
N GLN A 176 -25.12 -0.60 15.67
CA GLN A 176 -24.72 -0.91 17.04
C GLN A 176 -24.75 -2.43 17.30
N THR A 177 -25.71 -3.15 16.72
CA THR A 177 -25.79 -4.60 16.82
C THR A 177 -24.61 -5.26 16.09
N LEU A 178 -24.27 -4.75 14.92
CA LEU A 178 -23.11 -5.22 14.16
C LEU A 178 -21.79 -4.97 14.92
N ASP A 179 -21.63 -3.80 15.51
CA ASP A 179 -20.44 -3.44 16.32
C ASP A 179 -20.28 -4.38 17.52
N LYS A 180 -21.36 -4.65 18.25
CA LYS A 180 -21.36 -5.64 19.34
C LYS A 180 -20.99 -7.04 18.85
N ALA A 181 -21.43 -7.39 17.67
CA ALA A 181 -21.14 -8.66 17.07
C ALA A 181 -19.67 -8.80 16.67
N ILE A 182 -19.09 -7.77 16.05
CA ILE A 182 -17.67 -7.72 15.72
C ILE A 182 -16.83 -7.83 16.99
N THR A 183 -17.19 -7.07 18.02
CA THR A 183 -16.53 -7.12 19.33
C THR A 183 -16.56 -8.53 19.91
N ARG A 184 -17.70 -9.20 19.87
CA ARG A 184 -17.86 -10.56 20.40
C ARG A 184 -17.06 -11.60 19.60
N LEU A 185 -17.02 -11.49 18.26
CA LEU A 185 -16.18 -12.35 17.42
C LEU A 185 -14.69 -12.14 17.70
N ASN A 186 -14.30 -10.91 17.88
CA ASN A 186 -12.93 -10.56 18.26
C ASN A 186 -12.56 -11.14 19.62
N ASP A 187 -13.45 -11.03 20.62
CA ASP A 187 -13.25 -11.60 21.96
C ASP A 187 -13.13 -13.14 21.89
N LEU A 188 -13.91 -13.79 21.05
CA LEU A 188 -13.79 -15.22 20.83
C LEU A 188 -12.43 -15.60 20.24
N LEU A 189 -11.99 -14.92 19.19
CA LEU A 189 -10.69 -15.16 18.57
C LEU A 189 -9.54 -14.98 19.58
N LEU A 190 -9.58 -13.89 20.32
CA LEU A 190 -8.55 -13.60 21.33
C LEU A 190 -8.56 -14.64 22.44
N THR A 191 -9.74 -15.07 22.90
CA THR A 191 -9.85 -16.11 23.92
C THR A 191 -9.32 -17.45 23.42
N LEU A 192 -9.61 -17.82 22.18
CA LEU A 192 -9.05 -19.03 21.56
C LEU A 192 -7.54 -18.94 21.42
N ALA A 193 -7.01 -17.78 21.02
CA ALA A 193 -5.59 -17.55 20.94
C ALA A 193 -4.92 -17.72 22.31
N HIS A 194 -5.48 -17.11 23.36
CA HIS A 194 -4.98 -17.26 24.72
C HIS A 194 -4.93 -18.70 25.23
N GLN A 195 -5.87 -19.52 24.79
CA GLN A 195 -5.92 -20.93 25.19
C GLN A 195 -4.98 -21.83 24.38
N LEU A 196 -4.63 -21.42 23.17
CA LEU A 196 -3.95 -22.26 22.19
C LEU A 196 -2.49 -21.88 21.95
N LEU A 197 -2.12 -20.66 22.30
CA LEU A 197 -0.75 -20.16 22.11
C LEU A 197 0.07 -20.28 23.39
N ASP A 198 1.37 -20.47 23.22
CA ASP A 198 2.34 -20.38 24.30
C ASP A 198 2.16 -19.06 25.06
N PRO A 199 2.25 -19.06 26.41
CA PRO A 199 2.19 -17.86 27.24
C PRO A 199 3.08 -16.69 26.78
N ALA A 200 4.14 -16.95 26.04
CA ALA A 200 4.98 -15.93 25.43
C ALA A 200 4.24 -15.09 24.36
N TYR A 201 3.23 -15.65 23.68
CA TYR A 201 2.39 -14.95 22.69
C TYR A 201 1.14 -14.29 23.29
N VAL A 202 0.76 -14.68 24.49
CA VAL A 202 -0.38 -14.10 25.24
C VAL A 202 -0.13 -12.62 25.61
N ALA A 203 1.12 -12.18 25.55
CA ALA A 203 1.48 -10.77 25.76
C ALA A 203 0.85 -9.81 24.72
N PHE A 204 0.14 -10.34 23.71
CA PHE A 204 -0.37 -9.59 22.57
C PHE A 204 -1.89 -9.35 22.56
N ASP A 205 -2.59 -9.50 23.65
CA ASP A 205 -3.95 -8.98 23.74
C ASP A 205 -3.88 -7.44 23.82
N PRO A 206 -4.34 -6.69 22.80
CA PRO A 206 -4.33 -5.22 22.86
C PRO A 206 -5.19 -4.67 24.01
N ARG A 207 -6.05 -5.51 24.62
CA ARG A 207 -6.86 -5.16 25.80
C ARG A 207 -6.09 -5.36 27.12
N VAL A 208 -5.01 -6.12 27.09
CA VAL A 208 -4.12 -6.34 28.25
C VAL A 208 -2.84 -5.60 27.95
N SER A 209 -2.63 -4.47 28.61
CA SER A 209 -1.34 -3.77 28.51
C SER A 209 -0.22 -4.75 28.82
N PRO A 210 0.64 -5.09 27.84
CA PRO A 210 1.72 -6.05 28.09
C PRO A 210 2.63 -5.50 29.18
N LYS A 211 3.23 -6.40 29.95
CA LYS A 211 4.25 -5.98 30.93
C LYS A 211 5.37 -5.23 30.18
N PRO A 212 5.92 -4.15 30.73
CA PRO A 212 6.95 -3.34 30.06
C PRO A 212 8.12 -4.17 29.48
N ASP A 213 8.53 -5.24 30.16
CA ASP A 213 9.58 -6.13 29.66
C ASP A 213 9.17 -6.93 28.40
N ALA A 214 7.90 -7.31 28.28
CA ALA A 214 7.41 -8.01 27.11
C ALA A 214 7.37 -7.07 25.89
N VAL A 215 6.89 -5.82 26.04
CA VAL A 215 6.91 -4.82 24.97
C VAL A 215 8.32 -4.58 24.47
N ARG A 216 9.26 -4.41 25.39
CA ARG A 216 10.69 -4.23 25.06
C ARG A 216 11.22 -5.38 24.21
N LEU A 217 10.92 -6.62 24.58
CA LEU A 217 11.36 -7.80 23.83
C LEU A 217 10.72 -7.87 22.45
N LEU A 218 9.44 -7.50 22.33
CA LEU A 218 8.75 -7.45 21.05
C LEU A 218 9.35 -6.42 20.12
N ARG A 219 9.65 -5.21 20.59
CA ARG A 219 10.31 -4.15 19.82
C ARG A 219 11.70 -4.60 19.36
N VAL A 220 12.47 -5.26 20.23
CA VAL A 220 13.80 -5.81 19.89
C VAL A 220 13.69 -6.90 18.82
N ALA A 221 12.74 -7.82 18.94
CA ALA A 221 12.51 -8.87 17.95
C ALA A 221 12.06 -8.30 16.60
N ALA A 222 11.14 -7.33 16.63
CA ALA A 222 10.65 -6.64 15.46
C ALA A 222 11.76 -5.88 14.73
N PHE A 223 12.60 -5.16 15.45
CA PHE A 223 13.75 -4.46 14.87
C PHE A 223 14.79 -5.43 14.28
N SER A 224 15.06 -6.53 14.95
CA SER A 224 15.95 -7.57 14.44
C SER A 224 15.42 -8.16 13.13
N ARG A 225 14.10 -8.35 13.03
CA ARG A 225 13.45 -8.77 11.79
C ARG A 225 13.56 -7.71 10.70
N LEU A 226 13.22 -6.45 10.98
CA LEU A 226 13.35 -5.33 10.06
C LEU A 226 14.77 -5.26 9.48
N TRP A 227 15.77 -5.31 10.36
CA TRP A 227 17.17 -5.31 9.95
C TRP A 227 17.51 -6.48 9.02
N SER A 228 17.04 -7.69 9.36
CA SER A 228 17.28 -8.89 8.57
C SER A 228 16.62 -8.80 7.19
N GLU A 229 15.36 -8.36 7.12
CA GLU A 229 14.64 -8.20 5.85
C GLU A 229 15.33 -7.18 4.95
N VAL A 230 15.77 -6.04 5.48
CA VAL A 230 16.55 -5.06 4.72
C VAL A 230 17.87 -5.68 4.24
N LYS A 231 18.61 -6.34 5.13
CA LYS A 231 19.91 -6.91 4.80
C LYS A 231 19.87 -7.86 3.61
N TYR A 232 18.83 -8.68 3.53
CA TYR A 232 18.75 -9.74 2.52
C TYR A 232 17.90 -9.36 1.30
N ASN A 233 16.96 -8.43 1.43
CA ASN A 233 15.99 -8.13 0.38
C ASN A 233 16.17 -6.75 -0.26
N PHE A 234 16.68 -5.74 0.47
CA PHE A 234 16.82 -4.40 -0.07
C PHE A 234 17.85 -4.34 -1.19
N VAL A 235 17.40 -4.01 -2.40
CA VAL A 235 18.23 -4.11 -3.62
C VAL A 235 19.31 -3.05 -3.74
N TYR A 236 19.15 -1.88 -3.09
CA TYR A 236 20.08 -0.75 -3.22
C TYR A 236 21.10 -0.64 -2.09
N LEU A 237 21.23 -1.66 -1.22
CA LEU A 237 22.14 -1.58 -0.07
C LEU A 237 23.60 -1.30 -0.49
N GLU A 238 24.04 -1.88 -1.61
CA GLU A 238 25.39 -1.67 -2.16
C GLU A 238 25.60 -0.23 -2.68
N LYS A 239 24.52 0.50 -3.01
CA LYS A 239 24.58 1.92 -3.37
C LYS A 239 24.66 2.84 -2.16
N ARG A 240 24.69 2.29 -0.95
CA ARG A 240 24.78 3.02 0.32
C ARG A 240 26.05 2.64 1.10
N PRO A 241 27.26 2.76 0.50
CA PRO A 241 28.49 2.30 1.14
C PRO A 241 28.82 3.06 2.43
N GLN A 242 28.21 4.22 2.63
CA GLN A 242 28.32 5.01 3.88
C GLN A 242 27.45 4.46 5.02
N VAL A 243 26.55 3.54 4.73
CA VAL A 243 25.67 2.91 5.73
C VAL A 243 26.17 1.50 6.00
N ASP A 244 26.91 1.31 7.09
CA ASP A 244 27.22 -0.01 7.60
C ASP A 244 25.96 -0.58 8.28
N TRP A 245 25.21 -1.38 7.52
CA TRP A 245 23.92 -1.90 7.96
C TRP A 245 24.03 -2.84 9.19
N ASP A 246 25.17 -3.50 9.38
CA ASP A 246 25.40 -4.31 10.57
C ASP A 246 25.61 -3.43 11.80
N SER A 247 26.36 -2.36 11.69
CA SER A 247 26.52 -1.36 12.75
C SER A 247 25.20 -0.64 13.09
N VAL A 248 24.27 -0.50 12.13
CA VAL A 248 22.92 0.05 12.39
C VAL A 248 22.18 -0.82 13.42
N LEU A 249 22.24 -2.16 13.31
CA LEU A 249 21.62 -3.04 14.29
C LEU A 249 22.14 -2.76 15.68
N GLU A 250 23.46 -2.74 15.84
CA GLU A 250 24.10 -2.55 17.15
C GLU A 250 23.83 -1.15 17.72
N GLY A 251 23.90 -0.13 16.88
CA GLY A 251 23.73 1.26 17.29
C GLY A 251 22.30 1.62 17.71
N TYR A 252 21.31 1.08 17.02
CA TYR A 252 19.90 1.40 17.29
C TYR A 252 19.23 0.48 18.30
N MET A 253 19.72 -0.73 18.49
CA MET A 253 19.13 -1.71 19.43
C MET A 253 18.91 -1.15 20.84
N PRO A 254 19.86 -0.40 21.47
CA PRO A 254 19.63 0.19 22.78
C PRO A 254 18.49 1.22 22.80
N ARG A 255 18.37 2.03 21.74
CA ARG A 255 17.28 3.03 21.58
C ARG A 255 15.93 2.33 21.42
N ILE A 256 15.85 1.31 20.58
CA ILE A 256 14.66 0.46 20.38
C ILE A 256 14.20 -0.16 21.71
N ALA A 257 15.15 -0.72 22.47
CA ALA A 257 14.85 -1.35 23.75
C ALA A 257 14.42 -0.35 24.83
N ALA A 258 14.86 0.91 24.74
CA ALA A 258 14.61 1.97 25.72
C ALA A 258 13.45 2.91 25.32
N ALA A 259 12.83 2.73 24.14
CA ALA A 259 11.75 3.59 23.70
C ALA A 259 10.61 3.63 24.74
N LYS A 260 10.21 4.85 25.13
CA LYS A 260 9.24 5.08 26.21
C LYS A 260 7.83 4.63 25.87
N ASP A 261 7.46 4.75 24.59
CA ASP A 261 6.14 4.42 24.05
C ASP A 261 6.27 3.97 22.59
N ASP A 262 5.15 3.56 21.96
CA ASP A 262 5.14 3.08 20.58
C ASP A 262 5.28 4.21 19.57
N VAL A 263 5.00 5.45 19.94
CA VAL A 263 5.24 6.64 19.10
C VAL A 263 6.75 6.87 18.95
N GLU A 264 7.51 6.88 20.05
CA GLU A 264 8.98 7.02 19.98
C GLU A 264 9.63 5.83 19.27
N TYR A 265 9.12 4.61 19.52
CA TYR A 265 9.56 3.42 18.81
C TYR A 265 9.35 3.55 17.30
N GLY A 266 8.16 3.98 16.87
CA GLY A 266 7.85 4.23 15.46
C GLY A 266 8.80 5.24 14.82
N HIS A 267 9.06 6.37 15.50
CA HIS A 267 10.02 7.36 15.03
C HIS A 267 11.44 6.81 14.87
N ILE A 268 11.90 5.94 15.78
CA ILE A 268 13.22 5.30 15.62
C ILE A 268 13.24 4.41 14.38
N LEU A 269 12.15 3.68 14.09
CA LEU A 269 12.07 2.86 12.88
C LEU A 269 12.09 3.72 11.61
N GLU A 270 11.38 4.85 11.59
CA GLU A 270 11.40 5.81 10.46
C GLU A 270 12.82 6.34 10.23
N GLU A 271 13.52 6.75 11.29
CA GLU A 271 14.90 7.21 11.23
C GLU A 271 15.84 6.14 10.63
N VAL A 272 15.71 4.90 11.08
CA VAL A 272 16.51 3.78 10.55
C VAL A 272 16.28 3.57 9.07
N ILE A 273 15.02 3.57 8.64
CA ILE A 273 14.67 3.33 7.23
C ILE A 273 15.06 4.52 6.35
N ALA A 274 14.99 5.74 6.86
CA ALA A 274 15.43 6.94 6.14
C ALA A 274 16.92 6.90 5.75
N LEU A 275 17.77 6.17 6.49
CA LEU A 275 19.18 5.94 6.13
C LEU A 275 19.34 5.29 4.74
N LEU A 276 18.35 4.51 4.32
CA LEU A 276 18.38 3.79 3.04
C LEU A 276 18.13 4.70 1.83
N LYS A 277 17.57 5.89 2.05
CA LYS A 277 17.30 6.92 1.01
C LYS A 277 16.60 6.30 -0.21
N ASP A 278 15.48 5.63 0.03
CA ASP A 278 14.68 4.99 -1.01
C ASP A 278 13.19 5.23 -0.80
N GLY A 279 12.52 5.77 -1.83
CA GLY A 279 11.10 6.13 -1.77
C GLY A 279 10.15 4.93 -1.74
N HIS A 280 10.60 3.73 -2.11
CA HIS A 280 9.84 2.48 -2.05
C HIS A 280 10.16 1.61 -0.82
N THR A 281 11.02 2.11 0.08
CA THR A 281 11.35 1.47 1.36
C THR A 281 10.91 2.39 2.49
N ASN A 282 9.87 2.01 3.22
CA ASN A 282 9.21 2.86 4.21
C ASN A 282 8.74 2.04 5.41
N VAL A 283 8.58 2.73 6.54
CA VAL A 283 7.89 2.25 7.73
C VAL A 283 6.62 3.08 7.91
N TYR A 284 5.55 2.44 8.32
CA TYR A 284 4.26 3.04 8.66
C TYR A 284 3.92 2.65 10.09
N PRO A 285 4.31 3.45 11.09
CA PRO A 285 3.97 3.16 12.48
C PRO A 285 2.45 3.12 12.68
N LEU A 286 1.97 2.15 13.47
CA LEU A 286 0.55 2.04 13.81
C LEU A 286 0.13 3.09 14.84
N GLU A 287 1.04 3.44 15.76
CA GLU A 287 0.84 4.50 16.73
C GLU A 287 1.68 5.72 16.33
N VAL A 288 0.99 6.80 16.03
CA VAL A 288 1.60 8.09 15.70
C VAL A 288 1.04 9.17 16.62
N ALA A 289 1.87 10.13 16.97
CA ALA A 289 1.37 11.28 17.71
C ALA A 289 0.28 11.99 16.87
N PRO A 290 -0.89 12.30 17.44
CA PRO A 290 -1.90 13.05 16.72
C PRO A 290 -1.33 14.37 16.22
N THR A 291 -1.46 14.61 14.92
CA THR A 291 -1.03 15.86 14.29
C THR A 291 -2.17 16.53 13.55
N ASP A 292 -2.13 17.85 13.48
CA ASP A 292 -3.00 18.67 12.66
C ASP A 292 -2.18 19.84 12.09
N ALA A 293 -2.73 20.53 11.12
CA ALA A 293 -2.11 21.70 10.49
C ALA A 293 -3.16 22.76 10.19
N PRO A 294 -2.79 24.03 10.05
CA PRO A 294 -3.67 25.03 9.47
C PRO A 294 -4.08 24.63 8.05
N LEU A 295 -5.25 25.06 7.59
CA LEU A 295 -5.78 24.74 6.25
C LEU A 295 -5.04 25.50 5.14
N ILE A 296 -3.76 25.20 5.02
CA ILE A 296 -2.82 25.75 4.04
C ILE A 296 -2.13 24.58 3.36
N ARG A 297 -2.13 24.57 2.03
CA ARG A 297 -1.35 23.60 1.28
C ARG A 297 -0.05 24.25 0.81
N LEU A 298 1.06 23.68 1.23
CA LEU A 298 2.39 24.06 0.80
C LEU A 298 2.93 23.07 -0.23
N GLU A 299 3.69 23.59 -1.19
CA GLU A 299 4.47 22.81 -2.14
C GLU A 299 5.85 23.43 -2.36
N PRO A 300 6.86 22.63 -2.72
CA PRO A 300 8.15 23.18 -3.10
C PRO A 300 8.04 23.89 -4.46
N VAL A 301 8.35 25.16 -4.49
CA VAL A 301 8.47 25.96 -5.70
C VAL A 301 9.86 26.55 -5.74
N GLN A 302 10.68 26.12 -6.71
CA GLN A 302 12.10 26.49 -6.79
C GLN A 302 12.85 26.20 -5.48
N GLY A 303 12.54 25.07 -4.83
CA GLY A 303 13.14 24.65 -3.56
C GLY A 303 12.67 25.41 -2.31
N LYS A 304 11.61 26.23 -2.42
CA LYS A 304 11.04 27.01 -1.32
C LYS A 304 9.62 26.51 -0.98
N PRO A 305 9.23 26.45 0.30
CA PRO A 305 7.87 26.10 0.70
C PRO A 305 6.91 27.25 0.40
N VAL A 306 6.07 27.08 -0.62
CA VAL A 306 5.17 28.11 -1.13
C VAL A 306 3.72 27.69 -0.95
N VAL A 307 2.87 28.63 -0.55
CA VAL A 307 1.40 28.44 -0.48
C VAL A 307 0.86 28.21 -1.89
N VAL A 308 0.27 27.06 -2.12
CA VAL A 308 -0.44 26.76 -3.38
C VAL A 308 -1.95 26.78 -3.22
N ALA A 309 -2.46 26.58 -2.01
CA ALA A 309 -3.86 26.76 -1.67
C ALA A 309 -4.01 27.15 -0.19
N VAL A 310 -5.03 27.91 0.10
CA VAL A 310 -5.41 28.34 1.46
C VAL A 310 -6.93 28.36 1.56
N ALA A 311 -7.46 27.91 2.70
CA ALA A 311 -8.89 27.93 2.94
C ALA A 311 -9.41 29.38 3.08
N ASN A 312 -10.62 29.61 2.60
CA ASN A 312 -11.28 30.90 2.75
C ASN A 312 -11.85 31.06 4.17
N LEU A 313 -10.96 31.31 5.12
CA LEU A 313 -11.28 31.53 6.54
C LEU A 313 -10.74 32.88 6.98
N PRO A 314 -11.45 33.60 7.88
CA PRO A 314 -11.03 34.93 8.33
C PRO A 314 -9.60 35.01 8.86
N GLU A 315 -9.19 34.00 9.64
CA GLU A 315 -7.85 33.88 10.25
C GLU A 315 -6.73 33.61 9.23
N LEU A 316 -7.08 33.17 8.03
CA LEU A 316 -6.13 32.91 6.92
C LEU A 316 -6.20 33.99 5.83
N SER A 317 -7.00 35.04 6.00
CA SER A 317 -7.28 36.06 4.98
C SER A 317 -6.05 36.85 4.51
N SER A 318 -5.00 36.89 5.30
CA SER A 318 -3.72 37.52 4.93
C SER A 318 -2.84 36.61 4.06
N LEU A 319 -3.18 35.32 3.94
CA LEU A 319 -2.41 34.37 3.13
C LEU A 319 -3.04 34.24 1.75
N ARG A 320 -2.18 34.06 0.77
CA ARG A 320 -2.56 33.80 -0.63
C ARG A 320 -1.54 32.94 -1.34
N PRO A 321 -1.94 32.23 -2.41
CA PRO A 321 -0.99 31.50 -3.26
C PRO A 321 0.18 32.37 -3.70
N GLY A 322 1.36 31.77 -3.78
CA GLY A 322 2.61 32.44 -4.12
C GLY A 322 3.44 32.94 -2.93
N MET A 323 2.86 33.01 -1.72
CA MET A 323 3.61 33.38 -0.52
C MET A 323 4.55 32.24 -0.07
N GLU A 324 5.79 32.62 0.29
CA GLU A 324 6.82 31.70 0.80
C GLU A 324 6.82 31.66 2.33
N LEU A 325 6.87 30.47 2.93
CA LEU A 325 7.07 30.30 4.37
C LEU A 325 8.56 30.43 4.71
N LEU A 326 8.91 31.41 5.53
CA LEU A 326 10.30 31.70 5.92
C LEU A 326 10.68 31.07 7.26
N GLU A 327 9.81 31.23 8.27
CA GLU A 327 10.08 30.82 9.65
C GLU A 327 8.83 30.19 10.29
N ILE A 328 9.08 29.26 11.20
CA ILE A 328 8.09 28.66 12.10
C ILE A 328 8.65 28.80 13.52
N ASP A 329 7.86 29.40 14.43
CA ASP A 329 8.25 29.66 15.83
C ASP A 329 9.66 30.29 15.93
N HIS A 330 9.90 31.33 15.13
CA HIS A 330 11.15 32.07 15.00
C HIS A 330 12.37 31.25 14.50
N THR A 331 12.14 30.02 14.04
CA THR A 331 13.17 29.15 13.47
C THR A 331 13.05 29.15 11.95
N PRO A 332 14.15 29.40 11.21
CA PRO A 332 14.15 29.30 9.75
C PRO A 332 13.69 27.91 9.29
N VAL A 333 12.83 27.89 8.27
CA VAL A 333 12.25 26.62 7.73
C VAL A 333 13.33 25.61 7.36
N GLN A 334 14.44 26.07 6.76
CA GLN A 334 15.53 25.18 6.39
C GLN A 334 16.13 24.44 7.60
N THR A 335 16.27 25.12 8.73
CA THR A 335 16.76 24.51 9.98
C THR A 335 15.78 23.45 10.51
N ILE A 336 14.48 23.70 10.39
CA ILE A 336 13.44 22.73 10.79
C ILE A 336 13.50 21.51 9.88
N ILE A 337 13.60 21.71 8.57
CA ILE A 337 13.74 20.61 7.60
C ILE A 337 14.93 19.72 7.97
N GLU A 338 16.10 20.30 8.11
CA GLU A 338 17.35 19.56 8.37
C GLU A 338 17.37 18.84 9.73
N ARG A 339 16.76 19.44 10.75
CA ARG A 339 16.78 18.90 12.10
C ARG A 339 15.63 17.93 12.39
N ASP A 340 14.41 18.29 11.95
CA ASP A 340 13.18 17.69 12.45
C ASP A 340 12.47 16.81 11.39
N LEU A 341 12.77 16.95 10.10
CA LEU A 341 12.08 16.24 9.04
C LEU A 341 13.00 15.30 8.24
N ASP A 342 14.11 15.81 7.69
CA ASP A 342 15.02 15.04 6.83
C ASP A 342 15.51 13.72 7.46
N PRO A 343 15.79 13.63 8.78
CA PRO A 343 16.21 12.38 9.40
C PRO A 343 15.18 11.24 9.34
N TYR A 344 13.90 11.54 9.12
CA TYR A 344 12.80 10.58 9.16
C TYR A 344 12.17 10.30 7.78
N ILE A 345 12.62 11.00 6.73
CA ILE A 345 12.02 10.89 5.41
C ILE A 345 12.84 9.98 4.50
N ALA A 346 12.28 8.80 4.22
CA ALA A 346 12.80 7.91 3.19
C ALA A 346 12.37 8.42 1.80
N SER A 347 13.33 8.80 0.97
CA SER A 347 13.12 9.36 -0.36
C SER A 347 14.30 9.05 -1.27
N SER A 348 14.05 8.78 -2.55
CA SER A 348 15.11 8.43 -3.52
C SER A 348 15.83 9.65 -4.08
N THR A 349 15.18 10.81 -4.15
CA THR A 349 15.68 12.03 -4.81
C THR A 349 15.43 13.29 -3.97
N ALA A 350 16.14 14.36 -4.29
CA ALA A 350 15.96 15.64 -3.62
C ALA A 350 14.58 16.26 -3.89
N GLN A 351 14.05 16.14 -5.10
CA GLN A 351 12.74 16.68 -5.47
C GLN A 351 11.59 15.96 -4.75
N ASP A 352 11.63 14.63 -4.65
CA ASP A 352 10.63 13.86 -3.88
C ASP A 352 10.73 14.18 -2.39
N ARG A 353 11.95 14.30 -1.86
CA ARG A 353 12.18 14.69 -0.45
C ARG A 353 11.60 16.05 -0.15
N ALA A 354 11.94 17.07 -0.95
CA ALA A 354 11.43 18.42 -0.76
C ALA A 354 9.90 18.48 -0.77
N LEU A 355 9.25 17.65 -1.63
CA LEU A 355 7.80 17.55 -1.66
C LEU A 355 7.23 16.99 -0.35
N ARG A 356 7.84 15.94 0.20
CA ARG A 356 7.41 15.31 1.46
C ARG A 356 7.64 16.23 2.66
N GLU A 357 8.82 16.81 2.77
CA GLU A 357 9.20 17.76 3.83
C GLU A 357 8.27 18.97 3.86
N THR A 358 8.05 19.59 2.70
CA THR A 358 7.22 20.80 2.60
C THR A 358 5.80 20.56 3.08
N ARG A 359 5.23 19.38 2.81
CA ARG A 359 3.88 19.00 3.25
C ARG A 359 3.76 18.82 4.77
N MET A 360 4.85 18.54 5.45
CA MET A 360 4.88 18.28 6.90
C MET A 360 5.19 19.51 7.75
N LEU A 361 5.69 20.60 7.15
CA LEU A 361 6.22 21.77 7.88
C LEU A 361 5.28 22.38 8.91
N LEU A 362 3.99 22.45 8.63
CA LEU A 362 3.01 23.05 9.53
C LEU A 362 2.33 22.04 10.47
N ASN A 363 2.64 20.74 10.35
CA ASN A 363 2.10 19.73 11.23
C ASN A 363 2.55 19.94 12.67
N GLY A 364 1.66 19.60 13.61
CA GLY A 364 1.99 19.64 15.03
C GLY A 364 0.80 19.24 15.89
N LYS A 365 0.91 19.42 17.19
CA LYS A 365 -0.14 19.00 18.14
C LYS A 365 -1.47 19.66 17.80
N PRO A 366 -2.59 18.90 17.66
CA PRO A 366 -3.89 19.46 17.37
C PRO A 366 -4.30 20.54 18.37
N GLY A 367 -4.83 21.66 17.86
CA GLY A 367 -5.24 22.81 18.64
C GLY A 367 -4.11 23.69 19.16
N SER A 368 -2.85 23.36 18.91
CA SER A 368 -1.72 24.23 19.27
C SER A 368 -1.60 25.41 18.31
N SER A 369 -1.10 26.54 18.82
CA SER A 369 -0.72 27.67 17.98
C SER A 369 0.66 27.50 17.42
N VAL A 370 0.92 28.15 16.28
CA VAL A 370 2.20 28.20 15.60
C VAL A 370 2.43 29.60 15.04
N GLN A 371 3.55 30.21 15.37
CA GLN A 371 3.95 31.48 14.78
C GLN A 371 4.61 31.22 13.43
N THR A 372 4.23 31.97 12.40
CA THR A 372 4.72 31.79 11.04
C THR A 372 5.08 33.12 10.43
N LYS A 373 6.13 33.13 9.62
CA LYS A 373 6.60 34.30 8.89
C LYS A 373 6.60 34.01 7.40
N TRP A 374 5.97 34.88 6.66
CA TRP A 374 5.68 34.72 5.23
C TRP A 374 6.26 35.86 4.42
N LEU A 375 6.75 35.55 3.23
CA LEU A 375 7.21 36.51 2.22
C LEU A 375 6.26 36.44 1.02
N ASP A 376 5.66 37.56 0.68
CA ASP A 376 4.84 37.61 -0.52
C ASP A 376 5.68 37.81 -1.80
N PRO A 377 5.09 37.61 -3.00
CA PRO A 377 5.81 37.81 -4.26
C PRO A 377 6.36 39.24 -4.49
N HIS A 378 5.84 40.24 -3.79
CA HIS A 378 6.28 41.63 -3.90
C HIS A 378 7.40 42.00 -2.92
N GLY A 379 7.72 41.09 -2.00
CA GLY A 379 8.76 41.27 -1.01
C GLY A 379 8.26 41.73 0.37
N ASP A 380 6.94 41.83 0.57
CA ASP A 380 6.37 42.19 1.86
C ASP A 380 6.36 40.98 2.80
N VAL A 381 6.72 41.25 4.07
CA VAL A 381 6.78 40.23 5.11
C VAL A 381 5.56 40.32 6.01
N THR A 382 4.91 39.17 6.27
CA THR A 382 3.76 39.06 7.16
C THR A 382 4.03 37.98 8.22
N GLU A 383 3.76 38.33 9.50
CA GLU A 383 3.80 37.36 10.61
C GLU A 383 2.39 37.03 11.06
N LEU A 384 2.12 35.75 11.25
CA LEU A 384 0.81 35.23 11.65
C LEU A 384 0.97 34.20 12.76
N ASN A 385 0.01 34.25 13.69
CA ASN A 385 -0.17 33.17 14.67
C ASN A 385 -1.35 32.30 14.22
N LEU A 386 -1.06 31.09 13.78
CA LEU A 386 -2.04 30.15 13.22
C LEU A 386 -2.37 29.05 14.22
N VAL A 387 -3.54 28.45 14.10
CA VAL A 387 -3.95 27.31 14.93
C VAL A 387 -3.94 26.02 14.07
N ARG A 388 -3.44 24.94 14.62
CA ARG A 388 -3.42 23.62 14.01
C ARG A 388 -4.75 22.89 14.27
N ASP A 389 -5.79 23.28 13.55
CA ASP A 389 -7.14 22.73 13.69
C ASP A 389 -7.87 22.51 12.36
N GLY A 390 -7.11 22.39 11.28
CA GLY A 390 -7.62 22.21 9.91
C GLY A 390 -8.47 20.96 9.75
N SER A 391 -8.24 19.91 10.55
CA SER A 391 -9.06 18.70 10.52
C SER A 391 -10.55 18.96 10.76
N LYS A 392 -10.90 20.03 11.47
CA LYS A 392 -12.30 20.43 11.76
C LYS A 392 -13.05 20.96 10.53
N ASN A 393 -12.33 21.52 9.56
CA ASN A 393 -12.90 22.24 8.42
C ASN A 393 -12.28 21.86 7.07
N ARG A 394 -11.84 20.62 6.89
CA ARG A 394 -11.10 20.16 5.67
C ARG A 394 -11.79 20.53 4.35
N SER A 395 -13.12 20.56 4.33
CA SER A 395 -13.89 20.94 3.13
C SER A 395 -13.75 22.41 2.74
N ALA A 396 -13.22 23.27 3.62
CA ALA A 396 -12.99 24.68 3.33
C ALA A 396 -11.71 24.93 2.50
N LEU A 397 -10.81 23.95 2.40
CA LEU A 397 -9.64 24.06 1.53
C LEU A 397 -10.08 23.90 0.07
N PRO A 398 -9.81 24.86 -0.83
CA PRO A 398 -10.26 24.82 -2.22
C PRO A 398 -9.47 23.84 -3.10
N THR A 399 -8.92 22.78 -2.52
CA THR A 399 -8.21 21.72 -3.25
C THR A 399 -9.14 20.55 -3.48
N LYS A 400 -9.63 20.43 -4.70
CA LYS A 400 -10.27 19.20 -5.16
C LYS A 400 -9.15 18.21 -5.51
N GLU A 401 -9.24 16.98 -5.03
CA GLU A 401 -8.37 15.94 -5.55
C GLU A 401 -8.53 15.86 -7.07
N PRO A 402 -7.44 15.82 -7.84
CA PRO A 402 -7.55 15.72 -9.28
C PRO A 402 -8.31 14.43 -9.65
N PRO A 403 -9.24 14.49 -10.61
CA PRO A 403 -9.90 13.28 -11.07
C PRO A 403 -8.86 12.31 -11.64
N ARG A 404 -9.09 10.99 -11.54
CA ARG A 404 -8.15 10.00 -12.10
C ARG A 404 -7.89 10.22 -13.60
N PHE A 405 -8.85 10.77 -14.35
CA PHE A 405 -8.78 11.07 -15.76
C PHE A 405 -9.46 12.40 -16.07
N GLU A 406 -8.84 13.20 -16.94
CA GLU A 406 -9.44 14.42 -17.50
C GLU A 406 -9.17 14.49 -19.00
N TYR A 407 -10.15 14.94 -19.77
CA TYR A 407 -10.03 15.16 -21.22
C TYR A 407 -10.45 16.59 -21.56
N ARG A 408 -9.62 17.27 -22.34
CA ARG A 408 -9.92 18.60 -22.88
C ARG A 408 -9.43 18.74 -24.32
N GLN A 409 -10.22 19.41 -25.14
CA GLN A 409 -9.76 19.90 -26.45
C GLN A 409 -9.20 21.32 -26.26
N LEU A 410 -7.97 21.50 -26.69
CA LEU A 410 -7.28 22.79 -26.63
C LEU A 410 -7.23 23.43 -28.03
N ALA A 411 -6.85 24.71 -28.11
CA ALA A 411 -6.64 25.41 -29.36
C ALA A 411 -5.59 24.69 -30.23
N GLY A 412 -5.64 24.92 -31.56
CA GLY A 412 -4.66 24.34 -32.50
C GLY A 412 -4.83 22.84 -32.75
N GLN A 413 -6.02 22.28 -32.51
CA GLN A 413 -6.28 20.82 -32.63
C GLN A 413 -5.36 19.98 -31.71
N THR A 414 -5.10 20.49 -30.50
CA THR A 414 -4.34 19.79 -29.49
C THR A 414 -5.29 19.14 -28.48
N ILE A 415 -5.01 17.90 -28.12
CA ILE A 415 -5.73 17.18 -27.05
C ILE A 415 -4.90 17.21 -25.79
N TYR A 416 -5.55 17.46 -24.67
CA TYR A 416 -5.01 17.28 -23.33
C TYR A 416 -5.73 16.13 -22.64
N MET A 417 -4.96 15.22 -22.06
CA MET A 417 -5.45 14.14 -21.21
C MET A 417 -4.59 14.06 -19.94
N ALA A 418 -5.21 14.21 -18.77
CA ALA A 418 -4.56 13.89 -17.52
C ALA A 418 -4.80 12.43 -17.16
N LEU A 419 -3.73 11.72 -16.85
CA LEU A 419 -3.70 10.32 -16.45
C LEU A 419 -3.14 10.28 -15.01
N ASN A 420 -4.00 10.46 -14.00
CA ASN A 420 -3.56 10.76 -12.64
C ASN A 420 -3.45 9.54 -11.71
N ASP A 421 -3.86 8.34 -12.17
CA ASP A 421 -3.85 7.15 -11.31
C ASP A 421 -3.72 5.87 -12.13
N PHE A 422 -2.62 5.15 -11.95
CA PHE A 422 -2.44 3.80 -12.49
C PHE A 422 -2.77 2.69 -11.46
N GLY A 423 -3.34 3.03 -10.33
CA GLY A 423 -3.88 2.07 -9.36
C GLY A 423 -5.28 1.57 -9.72
N ASN A 424 -5.96 2.18 -10.70
CA ASN A 424 -7.34 1.89 -11.05
C ASN A 424 -7.49 1.61 -12.54
N GLU A 425 -7.92 0.39 -12.91
CA GLU A 425 -8.12 -0.02 -14.31
C GLU A 425 -9.16 0.82 -15.08
N GLY A 426 -10.07 1.46 -14.38
CA GLY A 426 -11.06 2.34 -15.00
C GLY A 426 -10.47 3.48 -15.82
N ILE A 427 -9.20 3.86 -15.58
CA ILE A 427 -8.53 4.89 -16.38
C ILE A 427 -8.32 4.46 -17.83
N VAL A 428 -8.14 3.16 -18.09
CA VAL A 428 -8.02 2.62 -19.46
C VAL A 428 -9.33 2.79 -20.21
N THR A 429 -10.45 2.45 -19.57
CA THR A 429 -11.79 2.63 -20.14
C THR A 429 -12.08 4.11 -20.40
N ASP A 430 -11.74 4.99 -19.45
CA ASP A 430 -11.92 6.44 -19.61
C ASP A 430 -11.10 6.96 -20.81
N PHE A 431 -9.83 6.54 -20.93
CA PHE A 431 -8.95 6.88 -22.03
C PHE A 431 -9.50 6.38 -23.37
N GLU A 432 -9.84 5.08 -23.48
CA GLU A 432 -10.34 4.46 -24.70
C GLU A 432 -11.65 5.09 -25.18
N SER A 433 -12.52 5.55 -24.26
CA SER A 433 -13.77 6.24 -24.57
C SER A 433 -13.56 7.55 -25.34
N GLN A 434 -12.41 8.20 -25.16
CA GLN A 434 -12.06 9.46 -25.82
C GLN A 434 -11.16 9.27 -27.04
N LEU A 435 -10.60 8.09 -27.23
CA LEU A 435 -9.57 7.82 -28.22
C LEU A 435 -10.04 8.18 -29.66
N ALA A 436 -11.22 7.71 -30.05
CA ALA A 436 -11.75 7.96 -31.39
C ALA A 436 -11.89 9.46 -31.70
N ASN A 437 -12.31 10.26 -30.73
CA ASN A 437 -12.47 11.71 -30.85
C ASN A 437 -11.14 12.44 -30.98
N ALA A 438 -10.07 11.83 -30.45
CA ALA A 438 -8.78 12.46 -30.32
C ALA A 438 -7.78 12.09 -31.43
N LEU A 439 -8.04 11.06 -32.24
CA LEU A 439 -7.11 10.55 -33.27
C LEU A 439 -6.73 11.58 -34.35
N GLN A 440 -7.63 12.51 -34.65
CA GLN A 440 -7.40 13.54 -35.67
C GLN A 440 -6.65 14.77 -35.17
N ALA A 441 -6.28 14.76 -33.87
CA ALA A 441 -5.53 15.87 -33.31
C ALA A 441 -4.11 15.97 -33.89
N LYS A 442 -3.60 17.19 -33.97
CA LYS A 442 -2.22 17.45 -34.43
C LYS A 442 -1.19 17.10 -33.37
N ALA A 443 -1.56 17.24 -32.10
CA ALA A 443 -0.72 16.92 -30.98
C ALA A 443 -1.54 16.46 -29.74
N TRP A 444 -0.92 15.63 -28.93
CA TRP A 444 -1.46 15.22 -27.63
C TRP A 444 -0.53 15.68 -26.51
N ILE A 445 -1.14 16.14 -25.43
CA ILE A 445 -0.47 16.44 -24.17
C ILE A 445 -1.02 15.45 -23.14
N LEU A 446 -0.19 14.52 -22.69
CA LEU A 446 -0.47 13.58 -21.63
C LEU A 446 0.07 14.15 -20.32
N ASP A 447 -0.78 14.41 -19.35
CA ASP A 447 -0.37 14.97 -18.07
C ASP A 447 -0.25 13.86 -17.02
N LEU A 448 0.97 13.60 -16.58
CA LEU A 448 1.31 12.65 -15.50
C LEU A 448 1.75 13.36 -14.23
N ARG A 449 1.62 14.67 -14.14
CA ARG A 449 2.15 15.44 -12.99
C ARG A 449 1.56 15.05 -11.63
N GLU A 450 0.36 14.49 -11.60
CA GLU A 450 -0.28 14.02 -10.38
C GLU A 450 -0.31 12.47 -10.27
N ASN A 451 0.38 11.75 -11.19
CA ASN A 451 0.37 10.29 -11.20
C ASN A 451 1.46 9.70 -10.32
N GLY A 452 1.07 9.20 -9.15
CA GLY A 452 1.97 8.53 -8.20
C GLY A 452 2.32 7.08 -8.54
N GLY A 453 1.85 6.55 -9.68
CA GLY A 453 2.08 5.17 -10.10
C GLY A 453 0.90 4.24 -9.86
N GLY A 454 1.20 2.99 -9.56
CA GLY A 454 0.23 1.90 -9.39
C GLY A 454 0.70 0.62 -10.07
N ASN A 455 -0.09 0.09 -10.99
CA ASN A 455 0.24 -1.08 -11.82
C ASN A 455 0.71 -0.64 -13.21
N SER A 456 1.94 -0.99 -13.57
CA SER A 456 2.55 -0.63 -14.86
C SER A 456 1.77 -1.20 -16.05
N ASP A 457 1.11 -2.37 -15.92
CA ASP A 457 0.29 -2.96 -16.99
C ASP A 457 -0.85 -2.03 -17.43
N ILE A 458 -1.43 -1.27 -16.49
CA ILE A 458 -2.47 -0.28 -16.79
C ILE A 458 -1.91 0.82 -17.70
N GLY A 459 -0.74 1.36 -17.33
CA GLY A 459 -0.03 2.34 -18.17
C GLY A 459 0.37 1.76 -19.52
N TYR A 460 0.85 0.53 -19.57
CA TYR A 460 1.28 -0.14 -20.80
C TYR A 460 0.15 -0.39 -21.79
N ARG A 461 -1.06 -0.67 -21.32
CA ARG A 461 -2.25 -0.76 -22.21
C ARG A 461 -2.53 0.57 -22.90
N ILE A 462 -2.44 1.69 -22.19
CA ILE A 462 -2.59 3.03 -22.79
C ILE A 462 -1.43 3.32 -23.76
N LEU A 463 -0.19 2.97 -23.39
CA LEU A 463 0.99 3.16 -24.23
C LEU A 463 0.89 2.48 -25.59
N GLY A 464 0.26 1.30 -25.65
CA GLY A 464 0.07 0.56 -26.89
C GLY A 464 -0.57 1.38 -28.02
N HIS A 465 -1.33 2.42 -27.67
CA HIS A 465 -1.95 3.34 -28.64
C HIS A 465 -1.00 4.41 -29.19
N PHE A 466 0.17 4.59 -28.61
CA PHE A 466 1.14 5.63 -28.98
C PHE A 466 2.43 5.08 -29.59
N LEU A 467 2.79 3.84 -29.31
CA LEU A 467 4.06 3.27 -29.75
C LEU A 467 4.09 3.00 -31.26
N ASN A 468 5.25 3.20 -31.88
CA ASN A 468 5.47 2.91 -33.30
C ASN A 468 5.70 1.41 -33.56
N LYS A 469 6.29 0.73 -32.61
CA LYS A 469 6.57 -0.71 -32.58
C LYS A 469 6.50 -1.20 -31.14
N GLU A 470 6.42 -2.50 -30.94
CA GLU A 470 6.56 -3.11 -29.62
C GLU A 470 7.81 -2.58 -28.90
N ALA A 471 7.70 -2.40 -27.62
CA ALA A 471 8.76 -1.86 -26.77
C ALA A 471 9.06 -2.80 -25.62
N GLN A 472 10.24 -2.64 -25.06
CA GLN A 472 10.57 -3.23 -23.75
C GLN A 472 10.21 -2.21 -22.66
N GLY A 473 9.63 -2.70 -21.58
CA GLY A 473 9.50 -2.00 -20.33
C GLY A 473 10.84 -1.88 -19.61
N GLU A 474 10.82 -1.75 -18.29
CA GLU A 474 12.01 -1.68 -17.48
C GLU A 474 12.82 -2.99 -17.54
N ALA A 475 14.12 -2.88 -17.64
CA ALA A 475 15.03 -3.95 -17.30
C ALA A 475 15.19 -3.98 -15.77
N TRP A 476 15.19 -5.15 -15.18
CA TRP A 476 15.23 -5.23 -13.74
C TRP A 476 16.06 -6.38 -13.22
N ARG A 477 16.50 -6.26 -11.97
CA ARG A 477 17.15 -7.34 -11.24
C ARG A 477 16.73 -7.40 -9.80
N THR A 478 16.90 -8.55 -9.18
CA THR A 478 16.69 -8.76 -7.74
C THR A 478 17.84 -9.53 -7.13
N ARG A 479 17.99 -9.44 -5.81
CA ARG A 479 19.08 -10.14 -5.11
C ARG A 479 18.87 -11.65 -5.15
N LEU A 480 19.91 -12.39 -5.51
CA LEU A 480 19.93 -13.84 -5.43
C LEU A 480 20.79 -14.27 -4.24
N TYR A 481 20.14 -14.68 -3.17
CA TYR A 481 20.84 -15.13 -1.99
C TYR A 481 21.36 -16.56 -2.15
N ASN A 482 22.68 -16.72 -2.10
CA ASN A 482 23.32 -18.03 -2.10
C ASN A 482 24.23 -18.15 -0.87
N PRO A 483 23.87 -18.96 0.15
CA PRO A 483 24.64 -19.11 1.38
C PRO A 483 26.09 -19.59 1.13
N THR A 484 26.30 -20.51 0.18
CA THR A 484 27.62 -21.05 -0.16
C THR A 484 28.52 -19.97 -0.77
N PHE A 485 27.97 -19.14 -1.66
CA PHE A 485 28.73 -18.03 -2.25
C PHE A 485 29.14 -17.02 -1.18
N ARG A 486 28.25 -16.72 -0.23
CA ARG A 486 28.59 -15.89 0.92
C ARG A 486 29.69 -16.51 1.78
N ALA A 487 29.66 -17.83 2.04
CA ALA A 487 30.72 -18.53 2.78
C ALA A 487 32.06 -18.46 2.06
N TRP A 488 32.06 -18.47 0.74
CA TRP A 488 33.26 -18.31 -0.10
C TRP A 488 33.63 -16.85 -0.34
N LYS A 489 32.96 -15.89 0.31
CA LYS A 489 33.19 -14.45 0.12
C LYS A 489 33.05 -13.98 -1.34
N GLN A 490 32.19 -14.64 -2.09
CA GLN A 490 31.84 -14.22 -3.44
C GLN A 490 30.98 -12.96 -3.41
N PRO A 491 31.04 -12.12 -4.44
CA PRO A 491 30.16 -10.95 -4.58
C PRO A 491 28.67 -11.32 -4.53
N GLN A 492 27.81 -10.33 -4.24
CA GLN A 492 26.37 -10.49 -4.33
C GLN A 492 25.96 -11.00 -5.72
N SER A 493 25.20 -12.09 -5.75
CA SER A 493 24.62 -12.60 -6.99
C SER A 493 23.27 -11.92 -7.26
N TRP A 494 22.95 -11.81 -8.56
CA TRP A 494 21.73 -11.18 -9.03
C TRP A 494 20.96 -12.11 -9.95
N TYR A 495 19.64 -12.08 -9.85
CA TYR A 495 18.75 -12.59 -10.87
C TYR A 495 18.37 -11.42 -11.77
N GLU A 496 18.67 -11.53 -13.06
CA GLU A 496 18.27 -10.54 -14.07
C GLU A 496 16.94 -11.01 -14.68
N GLY A 497 15.88 -10.22 -14.47
CA GLY A 497 14.57 -10.49 -15.04
C GLY A 497 14.48 -10.03 -16.49
N ALA A 498 13.74 -10.77 -17.29
CA ALA A 498 13.40 -10.32 -18.64
C ALA A 498 12.50 -9.08 -18.55
N PRO A 499 12.75 -8.02 -19.33
CA PRO A 499 11.83 -6.88 -19.39
C PRO A 499 10.49 -7.30 -20.01
N ASP A 500 9.42 -6.69 -19.54
CA ASP A 500 8.11 -6.89 -20.11
C ASP A 500 8.06 -6.39 -21.56
N VAL A 501 7.31 -7.10 -22.40
CA VAL A 501 7.09 -6.70 -23.79
C VAL A 501 5.77 -5.94 -23.87
N ILE A 502 5.87 -4.63 -24.13
CA ILE A 502 4.72 -3.75 -24.31
C ILE A 502 4.24 -3.88 -25.74
N LYS A 503 3.07 -4.48 -25.91
CA LYS A 503 2.45 -4.71 -27.20
C LYS A 503 1.81 -3.45 -27.75
N LEU A 504 1.68 -3.39 -29.07
CA LEU A 504 0.84 -2.39 -29.71
C LEU A 504 -0.63 -2.69 -29.41
N ALA A 505 -1.43 -1.66 -29.26
CA ALA A 505 -2.88 -1.83 -29.14
C ALA A 505 -3.47 -2.43 -30.43
N ASP A 506 -4.40 -3.37 -30.30
CA ASP A 506 -5.14 -3.93 -31.44
C ASP A 506 -6.09 -2.91 -32.06
N GLY A 507 -6.43 -1.85 -31.33
CA GLY A 507 -7.31 -0.76 -31.74
C GLY A 507 -6.60 0.41 -32.43
N PRO A 508 -7.27 1.55 -32.51
CA PRO A 508 -6.72 2.76 -33.13
C PRO A 508 -5.45 3.24 -32.42
N ARG A 509 -4.48 3.69 -33.22
CA ARG A 509 -3.18 4.20 -32.74
C ARG A 509 -2.94 5.61 -33.23
N TYR A 510 -2.37 6.42 -32.36
CA TYR A 510 -2.03 7.81 -32.67
C TYR A 510 -0.54 7.94 -33.03
N SER A 511 -0.26 8.46 -34.23
CA SER A 511 1.09 8.64 -34.76
C SER A 511 1.59 10.10 -34.76
N GLY A 512 0.73 11.04 -34.36
CA GLY A 512 1.09 12.46 -34.29
C GLY A 512 2.02 12.78 -33.13
N ARG A 513 2.28 14.05 -32.85
CA ARG A 513 3.20 14.50 -31.79
C ARG A 513 2.61 14.27 -30.40
N VAL A 514 3.45 13.80 -29.48
CA VAL A 514 3.08 13.56 -28.09
C VAL A 514 4.00 14.36 -27.18
N PHE A 515 3.42 15.07 -26.25
CA PHE A 515 4.09 15.74 -25.15
C PHE A 515 3.63 15.10 -23.84
N VAL A 516 4.54 14.90 -22.90
CA VAL A 516 4.19 14.35 -21.58
C VAL A 516 4.61 15.33 -20.51
N LEU A 517 3.66 15.74 -19.66
CA LEU A 517 3.97 16.62 -18.54
C LEU A 517 4.37 15.80 -17.32
N THR A 518 5.47 16.18 -16.70
CA THR A 518 6.05 15.49 -15.54
C THR A 518 6.27 16.43 -14.35
N SER A 519 6.28 15.86 -13.17
CA SER A 519 6.63 16.56 -11.91
C SER A 519 7.29 15.61 -10.91
N ALA A 520 7.71 16.11 -9.76
CA ALA A 520 8.21 15.30 -8.64
C ALA A 520 7.17 14.28 -8.10
N ARG A 521 5.89 14.36 -8.49
CA ARG A 521 4.86 13.38 -8.14
C ARG A 521 4.71 12.26 -9.18
N THR A 522 5.27 12.44 -10.39
CA THR A 522 5.30 11.38 -11.42
C THR A 522 6.23 10.28 -10.92
N CYS A 523 5.67 9.13 -10.51
CA CYS A 523 6.40 8.16 -9.71
C CYS A 523 6.06 6.71 -10.07
N SER A 524 7.00 5.77 -9.84
CA SER A 524 6.75 4.33 -9.96
C SER A 524 6.20 3.95 -11.34
N ALA A 525 5.08 3.25 -11.44
CA ALA A 525 4.47 2.86 -12.73
C ALA A 525 4.28 4.04 -13.71
N ALA A 526 4.17 5.29 -13.22
CA ALA A 526 4.15 6.46 -14.08
C ALA A 526 5.54 6.77 -14.67
N GLU A 527 6.62 6.40 -13.98
CA GLU A 527 7.98 6.46 -14.55
C GLU A 527 8.22 5.32 -15.53
N ASP A 528 7.72 4.11 -15.24
CA ASP A 528 7.78 2.97 -16.15
C ASP A 528 7.08 3.28 -17.48
N PHE A 529 5.96 4.03 -17.43
CA PHE A 529 5.27 4.56 -18.61
C PHE A 529 6.18 5.44 -19.49
N LEU A 530 7.14 6.17 -18.92
CA LEU A 530 8.04 7.05 -19.67
C LEU A 530 9.15 6.27 -20.40
N ILE A 531 9.52 5.06 -19.94
CA ILE A 531 10.64 4.29 -20.47
C ILE A 531 10.51 4.06 -21.97
N PRO A 532 9.41 3.43 -22.50
CA PRO A 532 9.30 3.16 -23.92
C PRO A 532 9.13 4.42 -24.77
N LEU A 533 8.51 5.46 -24.22
CA LEU A 533 8.40 6.76 -24.91
C LEU A 533 9.78 7.39 -25.10
N LYS A 534 10.64 7.34 -24.10
CA LYS A 534 12.02 7.85 -24.16
C LYS A 534 12.89 7.01 -25.10
N VAL A 535 12.84 5.68 -24.97
CA VAL A 535 13.65 4.76 -25.80
C VAL A 535 13.30 4.90 -27.29
N GLN A 536 12.03 5.03 -27.64
CA GLN A 536 11.58 5.22 -29.03
C GLN A 536 11.62 6.69 -29.48
N LYS A 537 11.96 7.64 -28.61
CA LYS A 537 11.85 9.09 -28.86
C LYS A 537 10.47 9.47 -29.34
N ARG A 538 9.45 8.85 -28.73
CA ARG A 538 8.07 8.96 -29.19
C ARG A 538 7.34 10.18 -28.64
N ALA A 539 7.81 10.70 -27.52
CA ALA A 539 7.26 11.88 -26.87
C ALA A 539 8.36 12.85 -26.46
N THR A 540 7.98 14.10 -26.26
CA THR A 540 8.80 15.14 -25.63
C THR A 540 8.32 15.31 -24.19
N LEU A 541 9.19 15.11 -23.22
CA LEU A 541 8.89 15.32 -21.80
C LEU A 541 9.05 16.81 -21.46
N VAL A 542 8.06 17.38 -20.78
CA VAL A 542 8.02 18.81 -20.40
C VAL A 542 7.67 18.93 -18.91
N GLY A 543 8.40 19.74 -18.18
CA GLY A 543 8.09 20.03 -16.78
C GLY A 543 9.28 19.85 -15.83
N GLU A 544 9.02 19.23 -14.69
CA GLU A 544 10.03 19.01 -13.66
C GLU A 544 10.50 17.54 -13.64
N PRO A 545 11.69 17.25 -13.09
CA PRO A 545 12.18 15.89 -12.91
C PRO A 545 11.17 15.03 -12.09
N THR A 546 11.08 13.75 -12.45
CA THR A 546 10.19 12.80 -11.76
C THR A 546 10.72 12.37 -10.39
N CYS A 547 9.95 11.62 -9.61
CA CYS A 547 10.33 11.25 -8.24
C CYS A 547 11.58 10.37 -8.16
N GLY A 548 11.93 9.64 -9.22
CA GLY A 548 13.11 8.74 -9.25
C GLY A 548 12.95 7.54 -8.34
N SER A 549 11.77 6.96 -8.25
CA SER A 549 11.50 5.85 -7.36
C SER A 549 10.53 4.86 -8.00
N SER A 550 11.04 3.69 -8.38
CA SER A 550 10.27 2.55 -8.88
C SER A 550 10.79 1.26 -8.26
N GLY A 551 10.04 0.18 -8.38
CA GLY A 551 10.39 -1.14 -7.88
C GLY A 551 9.18 -1.94 -7.43
N GLN A 552 9.45 -3.15 -6.94
CA GLN A 552 8.44 -4.03 -6.36
C GLN A 552 8.71 -4.17 -4.86
N PRO A 553 7.95 -3.52 -3.98
CA PRO A 553 8.20 -3.64 -2.56
C PRO A 553 7.64 -4.94 -1.98
N LEU A 554 8.43 -5.55 -1.10
CA LEU A 554 7.97 -6.58 -0.16
C LEU A 554 7.27 -5.88 1.01
N TYR A 555 6.03 -6.28 1.30
CA TYR A 555 5.28 -5.80 2.45
C TYR A 555 5.29 -6.84 3.57
N PHE A 556 5.51 -6.39 4.79
CA PHE A 556 5.41 -7.22 5.98
C PHE A 556 5.14 -6.36 7.22
N ALA A 557 4.56 -7.00 8.25
CA ALA A 557 4.36 -6.33 9.53
C ALA A 557 5.46 -6.72 10.52
N VAL A 558 5.78 -5.76 11.37
CA VAL A 558 6.54 -5.97 12.60
C VAL A 558 5.72 -5.45 13.78
N TYR A 559 6.18 -5.67 15.02
CA TYR A 559 5.52 -5.04 16.16
C TYR A 559 5.42 -3.53 15.94
N GLY A 560 4.21 -3.00 16.06
CA GLY A 560 3.91 -1.56 16.02
C GLY A 560 4.08 -0.88 14.65
N ALA A 561 4.35 -1.61 13.55
CA ALA A 561 4.50 -0.98 12.24
C ALA A 561 4.25 -1.94 11.07
N GLU A 562 3.78 -1.37 9.97
CA GLU A 562 3.89 -1.97 8.64
C GLU A 562 5.17 -1.50 7.97
N VAL A 563 5.80 -2.37 7.20
CA VAL A 563 7.06 -2.08 6.51
C VAL A 563 6.95 -2.50 5.06
N ARG A 564 7.52 -1.70 4.18
CA ARG A 564 7.78 -2.11 2.81
C ARG A 564 9.26 -1.93 2.47
N ILE A 565 9.82 -2.86 1.71
CA ILE A 565 11.23 -2.85 1.30
C ILE A 565 11.31 -3.09 -0.20
N CYS A 566 11.98 -2.22 -0.94
CA CYS A 566 12.19 -2.38 -2.38
C CYS A 566 13.06 -3.61 -2.68
N THR A 567 12.49 -4.56 -3.44
CA THR A 567 13.15 -5.83 -3.79
C THR A 567 13.53 -5.94 -5.27
N LYS A 568 13.12 -4.96 -6.08
CA LYS A 568 13.33 -4.93 -7.52
C LYS A 568 14.13 -3.67 -7.90
N TRP A 569 15.25 -3.86 -8.58
CA TRP A 569 16.09 -2.77 -9.07
C TRP A 569 15.76 -2.51 -10.53
N ASP A 570 15.01 -1.45 -10.79
CA ASP A 570 14.58 -1.08 -12.14
C ASP A 570 15.59 -0.17 -12.83
N ARG A 571 15.72 -0.38 -14.15
CA ARG A 571 16.63 0.35 -15.04
C ARG A 571 15.98 0.49 -16.42
N LEU A 572 16.51 1.38 -17.24
CA LEU A 572 16.17 1.39 -18.66
C LEU A 572 16.69 0.12 -19.36
N PRO A 573 16.13 -0.27 -20.52
CA PRO A 573 16.61 -1.45 -21.27
C PRO A 573 18.08 -1.42 -21.67
N ASP A 574 18.69 -0.24 -21.78
CA ASP A 574 20.14 -0.08 -22.05
C ASP A 574 21.00 -0.21 -20.79
N GLY A 575 20.40 -0.47 -19.65
CA GLY A 575 21.05 -0.58 -18.34
C GLY A 575 21.27 0.75 -17.61
N SER A 576 20.95 1.88 -18.22
CA SER A 576 21.03 3.18 -17.54
C SER A 576 19.96 3.29 -16.43
N GLU A 577 20.28 4.08 -15.40
CA GLU A 577 19.47 4.17 -14.21
C GLU A 577 18.59 5.42 -14.20
N PHE A 578 17.39 5.29 -13.68
CA PHE A 578 16.49 6.39 -13.38
C PHE A 578 16.10 6.43 -11.89
N VAL A 579 16.14 5.28 -11.19
CA VAL A 579 15.90 5.23 -9.75
C VAL A 579 17.03 5.93 -9.00
N GLY A 580 16.67 6.88 -8.16
CA GLY A 580 17.59 7.79 -7.48
C GLY A 580 17.96 9.05 -8.26
N LEU A 581 17.47 9.20 -9.49
CA LEU A 581 17.69 10.36 -10.36
C LEU A 581 16.38 11.01 -10.81
N GLY A 582 15.40 10.20 -11.19
CA GLY A 582 14.21 10.59 -11.92
C GLY A 582 14.46 10.73 -13.42
N PHE A 583 13.37 10.84 -14.17
CA PHE A 583 13.44 11.25 -15.58
C PHE A 583 13.59 12.75 -15.64
N ILE A 584 14.68 13.21 -16.23
CA ILE A 584 14.88 14.61 -16.54
C ILE A 584 14.09 14.94 -17.80
N PRO A 585 13.20 15.93 -17.80
CA PRO A 585 12.44 16.34 -18.98
C PRO A 585 13.34 16.83 -20.11
N ASP A 586 12.89 16.68 -21.35
CA ASP A 586 13.56 17.25 -22.53
C ASP A 586 13.48 18.78 -22.53
N VAL A 587 12.41 19.33 -21.93
CA VAL A 587 12.18 20.75 -21.73
C VAL A 587 11.85 20.98 -20.26
N GLU A 588 12.85 21.41 -19.50
CA GLU A 588 12.66 21.72 -18.09
C GLU A 588 11.88 23.03 -17.92
N VAL A 589 10.81 22.97 -17.14
CA VAL A 589 9.96 24.12 -16.80
C VAL A 589 9.61 24.02 -15.32
N TYR A 590 10.09 24.95 -14.55
CA TYR A 590 9.79 25.06 -13.13
C TYR A 590 8.77 26.17 -12.88
N ARG A 591 7.76 25.87 -12.08
CA ARG A 591 6.80 26.88 -11.62
C ARG A 591 7.53 27.93 -10.78
N THR A 592 7.14 29.19 -10.94
CA THR A 592 7.58 30.31 -10.11
C THR A 592 6.54 30.68 -9.06
N LYS A 593 6.93 31.47 -8.06
CA LYS A 593 5.99 32.03 -7.07
C LYS A 593 4.91 32.88 -7.76
N GLU A 594 5.28 33.61 -8.80
CA GLU A 594 4.37 34.42 -9.59
C GLU A 594 3.36 33.56 -10.39
N ASP A 595 3.80 32.44 -10.98
CA ASP A 595 2.89 31.49 -11.63
C ASP A 595 1.84 30.95 -10.64
N VAL A 596 2.28 30.63 -9.42
CA VAL A 596 1.37 30.16 -8.37
C VAL A 596 0.41 31.28 -7.94
N ALA A 597 0.91 32.51 -7.78
CA ALA A 597 0.10 33.66 -7.36
C ALA A 597 -0.98 34.03 -8.38
N THR A 598 -0.66 33.88 -9.69
CA THR A 598 -1.57 34.22 -10.78
C THR A 598 -2.41 33.04 -11.26
N GLY A 599 -2.14 31.82 -10.77
CA GLY A 599 -2.80 30.58 -11.22
C GLY A 599 -2.36 30.16 -12.63
N ARG A 600 -1.19 30.61 -13.07
CA ARG A 600 -0.63 30.28 -14.39
C ARG A 600 -0.05 28.86 -14.39
N ASP A 601 -0.36 28.08 -15.41
CA ASP A 601 0.26 26.77 -15.65
C ASP A 601 1.37 26.87 -16.71
N ALA A 602 2.55 27.33 -16.28
CA ALA A 602 3.68 27.54 -17.18
C ALA A 602 4.13 26.26 -17.90
N VAL A 603 3.98 25.08 -17.27
CA VAL A 603 4.32 23.78 -17.87
C VAL A 603 3.37 23.43 -19.01
N LEU A 604 2.06 23.53 -18.77
CA LEU A 604 1.05 23.27 -19.79
C LEU A 604 1.13 24.30 -20.93
N GLU A 605 1.31 25.58 -20.62
CA GLU A 605 1.47 26.63 -21.63
C GLU A 605 2.69 26.39 -22.51
N THR A 606 3.81 25.95 -21.94
CA THR A 606 4.99 25.59 -22.71
C THR A 606 4.71 24.43 -23.65
N ALA A 607 4.03 23.36 -23.18
CA ALA A 607 3.67 22.22 -24.01
C ALA A 607 2.71 22.62 -25.14
N ILE A 608 1.72 23.49 -24.89
CA ILE A 608 0.83 24.05 -25.92
C ILE A 608 1.62 24.85 -26.96
N GLY A 609 2.55 25.68 -26.52
CA GLY A 609 3.44 26.42 -27.40
C GLY A 609 4.30 25.53 -28.30
N LEU A 610 4.82 24.43 -27.76
CA LEU A 610 5.54 23.43 -28.56
C LEU A 610 4.62 22.66 -29.49
N ALA A 611 3.41 22.33 -29.06
CA ALA A 611 2.42 21.64 -29.88
C ALA A 611 1.92 22.48 -31.08
N SER A 612 2.01 23.79 -30.97
CA SER A 612 1.54 24.74 -32.01
C SER A 612 2.57 25.01 -33.14
N ARG A 613 3.83 24.63 -32.91
CA ARG A 613 4.93 24.74 -33.92
C ARG A 613 4.91 23.55 -34.87
#